data_9755d4ddd2fbcd5cbf17cbdf159f06e7
#
_entry.id   9755d4ddd2fbcd5cbf17cbdf159f06e7
#
_cell.length_a   1.000
_cell.length_b   1.000
_cell.length_c   1.000
_cell.angle_alpha   90.00
_cell.angle_beta   90.00
_cell.angle_gamma   90.00
#
_symmetry.space_group_name_H-M   'P 1'
#
loop_
_entity.id
_entity.type
_entity.pdbx_description
1 polymer ?
#
loop_
_entity_poly.entity_id
_entity_poly.type
_entity_poly.pdbx_seq_one_letter_code
_entity_poly.pdbx_strand_id
1 'polypeptide(L)'
;MSEFIYEDLLPIGPDKTEYRKISGDGVSTFTADGKTFLKVSPEAIRNLTEIAMHDISHYLRGEHLQQLANILKDPESSPNDRFVALDLLKNANISAGGILPMCQDTGTAIVMGKKGQYVITSERDESTISRGVFDAFTKLNLRYSQLAPVTMWEEKNTGNNLPAQIEIYSDYEKSDEYNFLFIAKGGGSANKSFLYQETKAILNPKTFITWLEDKLRSLGTAACPPYHLAIVIGGTSAEFTAKVGKLASTKYLDSLPTTGDAKTGRAFRDPEMERAVFELTQKLGIGAQFGGKYFCHDVRVIRLPRHGASLPISIAVSCSADRQAKAKITKEGVFIEKLETDPAHYLPETTDDHLDDEVVRIDLNRPMSEITAELSKYPVKTRLSLNGTMVVARDLAHAKLKELVDSGKPLPEYFRKYPVYYAGPAKTPAGFASGSFGPTTAGRMDSYVEQFQALGGSLIMLAKGNRSKQVTDSCKKHGGFYLGSVGGPAARLAQDCIKKVEVLDYEELGMEAIWRIEVVDFPAFIVVDDKGNDFFAETTRPLTIGTRPN
;
A
#
# COMPACT_ATOMS: atom_id res chain seq x y z
N MET A 1 -28.09 -38.58 16.60
CA MET A 1 -28.40 -37.33 15.86
C MET A 1 -27.37 -36.29 16.28
N SER A 2 -26.79 -35.53 15.36
CA SER A 2 -25.89 -34.43 15.71
C SER A 2 -26.69 -33.31 16.39
N GLU A 3 -26.20 -32.79 17.51
CA GLU A 3 -26.77 -31.64 18.19
C GLU A 3 -26.52 -30.38 17.33
N PHE A 4 -27.51 -29.46 17.23
CA PHE A 4 -27.33 -28.18 16.59
C PHE A 4 -26.50 -27.28 17.52
N ILE A 5 -25.31 -26.86 17.04
CA ILE A 5 -24.44 -25.93 17.74
C ILE A 5 -24.15 -24.80 16.75
N TYR A 6 -24.33 -23.56 17.20
CA TYR A 6 -23.98 -22.35 16.42
C TYR A 6 -22.81 -21.63 17.11
N GLU A 7 -21.83 -21.28 16.33
CA GLU A 7 -20.73 -20.38 16.70
C GLU A 7 -20.46 -19.46 15.48
N ASP A 8 -20.10 -18.21 15.73
CA ASP A 8 -19.71 -17.33 14.65
C ASP A 8 -18.52 -17.91 13.88
N LEU A 9 -18.57 -17.79 12.56
CA LEU A 9 -17.49 -18.30 11.70
C LEU A 9 -16.15 -17.62 12.00
N LEU A 10 -16.19 -16.34 12.37
CA LEU A 10 -15.04 -15.55 12.82
C LEU A 10 -15.26 -15.11 14.28
N PRO A 11 -15.03 -15.99 15.27
CA PRO A 11 -15.26 -15.67 16.68
C PRO A 11 -14.13 -14.76 17.19
N ILE A 12 -14.28 -13.46 16.95
CA ILE A 12 -13.32 -12.43 17.36
C ILE A 12 -13.41 -12.24 18.87
N GLY A 13 -12.28 -12.33 19.56
CA GLY A 13 -12.19 -12.12 21.00
C GLY A 13 -12.36 -10.66 21.41
N PRO A 14 -12.21 -10.36 22.71
CA PRO A 14 -12.39 -9.01 23.24
C PRO A 14 -11.52 -7.97 22.51
N ASP A 15 -12.12 -6.82 22.22
CA ASP A 15 -11.43 -5.68 21.63
C ASP A 15 -10.50 -5.02 22.65
N LYS A 16 -9.20 -4.98 22.37
CA LYS A 16 -8.17 -4.35 23.22
C LYS A 16 -7.69 -3.00 22.65
N THR A 17 -8.38 -2.50 21.62
CA THR A 17 -8.02 -1.24 20.97
C THR A 17 -8.18 -0.06 21.93
N GLU A 18 -7.16 0.79 22.01
CA GLU A 18 -7.26 2.08 22.71
C GLU A 18 -8.00 3.08 21.82
N TYR A 19 -9.03 3.71 22.37
CA TYR A 19 -9.87 4.67 21.67
C TYR A 19 -9.72 6.07 22.27
N ARG A 20 -9.81 7.09 21.42
CA ARG A 20 -10.06 8.48 21.82
C ARG A 20 -11.50 8.87 21.54
N LYS A 21 -12.11 9.65 22.42
CA LYS A 21 -13.44 10.20 22.21
C LYS A 21 -13.37 11.36 21.22
N ILE A 22 -14.26 11.35 20.22
CA ILE A 22 -14.42 12.44 19.26
C ILE A 22 -15.45 13.45 19.76
N SER A 23 -16.66 12.96 20.11
CA SER A 23 -17.79 13.79 20.51
C SER A 23 -18.82 12.97 21.31
N GLY A 24 -19.69 13.64 22.04
CA GLY A 24 -20.94 13.08 22.55
C GLY A 24 -22.15 13.51 21.74
N ASP A 25 -21.98 14.42 20.76
CA ASP A 25 -23.09 14.99 20.02
C ASP A 25 -23.69 13.98 19.03
N GLY A 26 -24.99 14.08 18.82
CA GLY A 26 -25.72 13.24 17.89
C GLY A 26 -25.95 11.80 18.39
N VAL A 27 -25.69 11.53 19.67
CA VAL A 27 -25.91 10.23 20.30
C VAL A 27 -26.89 10.39 21.45
N SER A 28 -27.93 9.57 21.46
CA SER A 28 -28.92 9.55 22.55
C SER A 28 -29.47 8.13 22.71
N THR A 29 -30.15 7.88 23.81
CA THR A 29 -30.84 6.62 24.06
C THR A 29 -32.32 6.85 24.37
N PHE A 30 -33.14 5.84 24.06
CA PHE A 30 -34.52 5.77 24.48
C PHE A 30 -34.90 4.33 24.80
N THR A 31 -35.93 4.13 25.59
CA THR A 31 -36.42 2.82 25.99
C THR A 31 -37.77 2.54 25.33
N ALA A 32 -37.93 1.39 24.71
CA ALA A 32 -39.19 0.87 24.22
C ALA A 32 -39.24 -0.65 24.46
N ASP A 33 -40.40 -1.16 24.86
CA ASP A 33 -40.62 -2.58 25.15
C ASP A 33 -39.59 -3.19 26.12
N GLY A 34 -39.16 -2.41 27.13
CA GLY A 34 -38.15 -2.85 28.10
C GLY A 34 -36.71 -2.94 27.57
N LYS A 35 -36.47 -2.50 26.33
CA LYS A 35 -35.15 -2.48 25.70
C LYS A 35 -34.67 -1.04 25.51
N THR A 36 -33.37 -0.82 25.73
CA THR A 36 -32.73 0.46 25.44
C THR A 36 -32.16 0.49 24.04
N PHE A 37 -32.52 1.48 23.27
CA PHE A 37 -32.08 1.71 21.92
C PHE A 37 -31.07 2.86 21.88
N LEU A 38 -30.02 2.70 21.10
CA LEU A 38 -29.07 3.75 20.76
C LEU A 38 -29.55 4.46 19.48
N LYS A 39 -29.82 5.77 19.61
CA LYS A 39 -30.13 6.61 18.45
C LYS A 39 -28.91 7.41 18.05
N VAL A 40 -28.51 7.29 16.77
CA VAL A 40 -27.33 7.95 16.21
C VAL A 40 -27.77 8.87 15.07
N SER A 41 -27.36 10.13 15.13
CA SER A 41 -27.66 11.09 14.08
C SER A 41 -26.78 10.85 12.84
N PRO A 42 -27.26 11.23 11.64
CA PRO A 42 -26.45 11.18 10.43
C PRO A 42 -25.16 12.01 10.54
N GLU A 43 -25.23 13.16 11.19
CA GLU A 43 -24.08 14.05 11.41
C GLU A 43 -22.96 13.37 12.20
N ALA A 44 -23.31 12.57 13.23
CA ALA A 44 -22.33 11.83 14.02
C ALA A 44 -21.56 10.81 13.17
N ILE A 45 -22.27 10.07 12.31
CA ILE A 45 -21.66 9.09 11.38
C ILE A 45 -20.83 9.80 10.31
N ARG A 46 -21.34 10.88 9.72
CA ARG A 46 -20.66 11.68 8.71
C ARG A 46 -19.36 12.25 9.27
N ASN A 47 -19.40 12.88 10.43
CA ASN A 47 -18.24 13.49 11.09
C ASN A 47 -17.21 12.43 11.49
N LEU A 48 -17.64 11.29 12.03
CA LEU A 48 -16.78 10.16 12.33
C LEU A 48 -16.04 9.69 11.05
N THR A 49 -16.76 9.56 9.95
CA THR A 49 -16.17 9.10 8.68
C THR A 49 -15.15 10.11 8.14
N GLU A 50 -15.45 11.41 8.17
CA GLU A 50 -14.54 12.47 7.76
C GLU A 50 -13.24 12.43 8.59
N ILE A 51 -13.35 12.33 9.92
CA ILE A 51 -12.22 12.23 10.84
C ILE A 51 -11.43 10.94 10.61
N ALA A 52 -12.11 9.82 10.41
CA ALA A 52 -11.44 8.55 10.14
C ALA A 52 -10.59 8.59 8.86
N MET A 53 -11.13 9.16 7.78
CA MET A 53 -10.39 9.33 6.52
C MET A 53 -9.20 10.28 6.68
N HIS A 54 -9.33 11.35 7.50
CA HIS A 54 -8.22 12.21 7.86
C HIS A 54 -7.14 11.44 8.61
N ASP A 55 -7.52 10.75 9.70
CA ASP A 55 -6.58 10.10 10.60
C ASP A 55 -5.78 9.00 9.89
N ILE A 56 -6.45 8.10 9.15
CA ILE A 56 -5.75 7.03 8.43
C ILE A 56 -4.90 7.53 7.26
N SER A 57 -5.13 8.74 6.77
CA SER A 57 -4.31 9.35 5.72
C SER A 57 -3.04 10.01 6.27
N HIS A 58 -3.00 10.34 7.56
CA HIS A 58 -1.92 11.12 8.17
C HIS A 58 -1.22 10.44 9.35
N TYR A 59 -1.88 9.50 10.02
CA TYR A 59 -1.36 8.84 11.22
C TYR A 59 -1.26 7.34 11.03
N LEU A 60 -0.31 6.73 11.74
CA LEU A 60 -0.09 5.29 11.77
C LEU A 60 -0.29 4.74 13.19
N ARG A 61 -0.46 3.44 13.29
CA ARG A 61 -0.45 2.74 14.59
C ARG A 61 0.95 2.79 15.19
N GLY A 62 1.04 3.01 16.49
CA GLY A 62 2.32 3.01 17.21
C GLY A 62 3.11 1.71 17.06
N GLU A 63 2.41 0.56 17.02
CA GLU A 63 3.05 -0.74 16.78
C GLU A 63 3.75 -0.80 15.41
N HIS A 64 3.13 -0.27 14.35
CA HIS A 64 3.74 -0.21 13.01
C HIS A 64 5.01 0.65 13.01
N LEU A 65 4.95 1.82 13.66
CA LEU A 65 6.12 2.71 13.81
C LEU A 65 7.23 2.06 14.62
N GLN A 66 6.88 1.33 15.68
CA GLN A 66 7.85 0.58 16.47
C GLN A 66 8.54 -0.52 15.66
N GLN A 67 7.79 -1.21 14.77
CA GLN A 67 8.37 -2.21 13.87
C GLN A 67 9.38 -1.57 12.91
N LEU A 68 9.10 -0.38 12.37
CA LEU A 68 10.06 0.38 11.55
C LEU A 68 11.31 0.78 12.38
N ALA A 69 11.12 1.30 13.58
CA ALA A 69 12.23 1.66 14.47
C ALA A 69 13.10 0.44 14.85
N ASN A 70 12.50 -0.74 15.00
CA ASN A 70 13.22 -1.97 15.27
C ASN A 70 14.15 -2.38 14.11
N ILE A 71 13.79 -2.09 12.86
CA ILE A 71 14.66 -2.34 11.70
C ILE A 71 15.95 -1.54 11.82
N LEU A 72 15.89 -0.30 12.32
CA LEU A 72 17.08 0.54 12.51
C LEU A 72 18.02 -0.01 13.57
N LYS A 73 17.48 -0.69 14.58
CA LYS A 73 18.23 -1.24 15.72
C LYS A 73 18.75 -2.66 15.49
N ASP A 74 18.25 -3.36 14.47
CA ASP A 74 18.66 -4.73 14.19
C ASP A 74 20.03 -4.77 13.49
N PRO A 75 21.06 -5.38 14.12
CA PRO A 75 22.40 -5.48 13.51
C PRO A 75 22.42 -6.28 12.21
N GLU A 76 21.46 -7.16 11.99
CA GLU A 76 21.34 -7.97 10.77
C GLU A 76 20.59 -7.26 9.63
N SER A 77 20.05 -6.06 9.87
CA SER A 77 19.42 -5.26 8.82
C SER A 77 20.43 -4.85 7.77
N SER A 78 20.06 -4.97 6.50
CA SER A 78 20.87 -4.41 5.42
C SER A 78 20.89 -2.86 5.49
N PRO A 79 21.92 -2.21 4.95
CA PRO A 79 21.91 -0.74 4.82
C PRO A 79 20.66 -0.22 4.08
N ASN A 80 20.20 -0.94 3.06
CA ASN A 80 19.00 -0.57 2.30
C ASN A 80 17.71 -0.75 3.12
N ASP A 81 17.57 -1.83 3.93
CA ASP A 81 16.45 -1.98 4.87
C ASP A 81 16.38 -0.81 5.85
N ARG A 82 17.53 -0.43 6.45
CA ARG A 82 17.61 0.69 7.39
C ARG A 82 17.24 2.01 6.72
N PHE A 83 17.78 2.25 5.52
CA PHE A 83 17.47 3.48 4.80
C PHE A 83 15.97 3.61 4.50
N VAL A 84 15.34 2.56 3.99
CA VAL A 84 13.89 2.57 3.72
C VAL A 84 13.09 2.78 5.01
N ALA A 85 13.44 2.09 6.10
CA ALA A 85 12.77 2.24 7.38
C ALA A 85 12.89 3.68 7.94
N LEU A 86 14.07 4.28 7.86
CA LEU A 86 14.29 5.67 8.28
C LEU A 86 13.47 6.65 7.42
N ASP A 87 13.44 6.44 6.11
CA ASP A 87 12.69 7.29 5.18
C ASP A 87 11.18 7.21 5.45
N LEU A 88 10.66 6.04 5.78
CA LEU A 88 9.28 5.84 6.18
C LEU A 88 8.94 6.48 7.54
N LEU A 89 9.84 6.45 8.51
CA LEU A 89 9.66 7.13 9.80
C LEU A 89 9.68 8.66 9.62
N LYS A 90 10.59 9.21 8.82
CA LYS A 90 10.60 10.64 8.46
C LYS A 90 9.29 11.03 7.79
N ASN A 91 8.79 10.19 6.87
CA ASN A 91 7.51 10.40 6.21
C ASN A 91 6.34 10.43 7.19
N ALA A 92 6.30 9.50 8.15
CA ALA A 92 5.26 9.48 9.19
C ALA A 92 5.27 10.76 10.01
N ASN A 93 6.46 11.27 10.36
CA ASN A 93 6.61 12.52 11.10
C ASN A 93 6.09 13.73 10.32
N ILE A 94 6.37 13.81 9.01
CA ILE A 94 5.87 14.89 8.15
C ILE A 94 4.35 14.78 7.99
N SER A 95 3.83 13.58 7.71
CA SER A 95 2.40 13.41 7.49
C SER A 95 1.56 13.66 8.75
N ALA A 96 2.13 13.43 9.95
CA ALA A 96 1.47 13.73 11.22
C ALA A 96 1.14 15.21 11.42
N GLY A 97 1.73 16.10 10.63
CA GLY A 97 1.33 17.51 10.55
C GLY A 97 -0.06 17.74 9.94
N GLY A 98 -0.72 16.72 9.39
CA GLY A 98 -2.10 16.76 8.89
C GLY A 98 -2.30 17.54 7.58
N ILE A 99 -1.21 17.89 6.86
CA ILE A 99 -1.25 18.66 5.61
C ILE A 99 -0.97 17.75 4.41
N LEU A 100 0.15 17.05 4.42
CA LEU A 100 0.55 16.12 3.38
C LEU A 100 0.16 14.69 3.79
N PRO A 101 -0.73 14.01 3.05
CA PRO A 101 -1.03 12.60 3.33
C PRO A 101 0.24 11.76 3.18
N MET A 102 0.35 10.67 3.95
CA MET A 102 1.56 9.83 3.97
C MET A 102 1.87 9.17 2.61
N CYS A 103 0.87 8.98 1.77
CA CYS A 103 1.01 8.36 0.45
C CYS A 103 0.36 9.24 -0.62
N GLN A 104 0.94 9.29 -1.82
CA GLN A 104 0.35 9.98 -2.97
C GLN A 104 -0.92 9.27 -3.49
N ASP A 105 -0.99 7.95 -3.34
CA ASP A 105 -2.18 7.18 -3.61
C ASP A 105 -3.01 7.08 -2.32
N THR A 106 -3.93 8.01 -2.14
CA THR A 106 -4.74 8.10 -0.92
C THR A 106 -5.84 7.03 -0.87
N GLY A 107 -5.99 6.26 -1.93
CA GLY A 107 -6.67 4.97 -1.96
C GLY A 107 -8.17 5.04 -2.12
N THR A 108 -8.76 3.86 -2.22
CA THR A 108 -10.21 3.65 -2.14
C THR A 108 -10.63 3.59 -0.67
N ALA A 109 -11.67 4.35 -0.31
CA ALA A 109 -12.27 4.26 1.00
C ALA A 109 -13.10 2.98 1.13
N ILE A 110 -12.82 2.19 2.17
CA ILE A 110 -13.54 0.96 2.49
C ILE A 110 -14.00 1.06 3.94
N VAL A 111 -15.29 0.85 4.16
CA VAL A 111 -15.90 0.93 5.49
C VAL A 111 -16.67 -0.35 5.76
N MET A 112 -16.29 -1.05 6.81
CA MET A 112 -16.98 -2.22 7.31
C MET A 112 -17.63 -1.87 8.64
N GLY A 113 -18.96 -2.01 8.72
CA GLY A 113 -19.75 -1.71 9.93
C GLY A 113 -20.36 -2.95 10.52
N LYS A 114 -20.39 -3.04 11.84
CA LYS A 114 -21.23 -3.95 12.62
C LYS A 114 -22.23 -3.10 13.40
N LYS A 115 -23.48 -3.10 12.94
CA LYS A 115 -24.57 -2.32 13.53
C LYS A 115 -25.36 -3.18 14.51
N GLY A 116 -25.31 -2.81 15.77
CA GLY A 116 -26.08 -3.48 16.80
C GLY A 116 -27.58 -3.47 16.51
N GLN A 117 -28.30 -4.51 16.91
CA GLN A 117 -29.73 -4.66 16.62
C GLN A 117 -30.60 -3.56 17.26
N TYR A 118 -30.09 -2.90 18.30
CA TYR A 118 -30.78 -1.80 18.98
C TYR A 118 -30.21 -0.43 18.61
N VAL A 119 -29.45 -0.35 17.51
CA VAL A 119 -28.95 0.92 16.97
C VAL A 119 -29.90 1.43 15.88
N ILE A 120 -30.39 2.63 16.04
CA ILE A 120 -31.31 3.28 15.10
C ILE A 120 -30.64 4.51 14.49
N THR A 121 -30.69 4.60 13.18
CA THR A 121 -30.28 5.76 12.38
C THR A 121 -31.48 6.27 11.59
N SER A 122 -31.56 7.58 11.33
CA SER A 122 -32.71 8.20 10.65
C SER A 122 -32.54 8.31 9.14
N GLU A 123 -31.35 8.04 8.63
CA GLU A 123 -31.02 8.06 7.21
C GLU A 123 -30.34 6.77 6.79
N ARG A 124 -30.16 6.58 5.49
CA ARG A 124 -29.44 5.44 4.92
C ARG A 124 -27.95 5.56 5.27
N ASP A 125 -27.44 4.60 6.01
CA ASP A 125 -26.08 4.63 6.57
C ASP A 125 -25.01 4.73 5.48
N GLU A 126 -25.18 4.00 4.36
CA GLU A 126 -24.20 4.05 3.25
C GLU A 126 -24.15 5.44 2.58
N SER A 127 -25.28 6.14 2.50
CA SER A 127 -25.33 7.52 1.99
C SER A 127 -24.61 8.47 2.93
N THR A 128 -24.83 8.34 4.23
CA THR A 128 -24.23 9.17 5.26
C THR A 128 -22.69 8.96 5.34
N ILE A 129 -22.25 7.70 5.28
CA ILE A 129 -20.83 7.34 5.26
C ILE A 129 -20.19 7.88 3.97
N SER A 130 -20.83 7.69 2.80
CA SER A 130 -20.35 8.24 1.52
C SER A 130 -20.20 9.76 1.57
N ARG A 131 -21.10 10.46 2.26
CA ARG A 131 -20.98 11.91 2.47
C ARG A 131 -19.76 12.28 3.28
N GLY A 132 -19.44 11.55 4.34
CA GLY A 132 -18.20 11.74 5.12
C GLY A 132 -16.94 11.49 4.30
N VAL A 133 -16.92 10.46 3.44
CA VAL A 133 -15.83 10.21 2.50
C VAL A 133 -15.69 11.37 1.51
N PHE A 134 -16.81 11.81 0.90
CA PHE A 134 -16.83 12.97 0.01
C PHE A 134 -16.22 14.20 0.69
N ASP A 135 -16.65 14.51 1.91
CA ASP A 135 -16.17 15.68 2.66
C ASP A 135 -14.66 15.59 2.90
N ALA A 136 -14.15 14.45 3.34
CA ALA A 136 -12.72 14.26 3.55
C ALA A 136 -11.92 14.46 2.25
N PHE A 137 -12.30 13.79 1.17
CA PHE A 137 -11.55 13.86 -0.08
C PHE A 137 -11.65 15.22 -0.79
N THR A 138 -12.71 16.00 -0.57
CA THR A 138 -12.87 17.33 -1.16
C THR A 138 -12.21 18.43 -0.34
N LYS A 139 -12.18 18.32 1.00
CA LYS A 139 -11.61 19.32 1.90
C LYS A 139 -10.10 19.15 2.13
N LEU A 140 -9.62 17.89 2.17
CA LEU A 140 -8.23 17.57 2.45
C LEU A 140 -7.41 17.49 1.14
N ASN A 141 -6.08 17.43 1.28
CA ASN A 141 -5.15 17.33 0.16
C ASN A 141 -5.02 15.87 -0.35
N LEU A 142 -6.15 15.17 -0.45
CA LEU A 142 -6.23 13.80 -0.92
C LEU A 142 -6.45 13.73 -2.43
N ARG A 143 -5.99 12.65 -3.06
CA ARG A 143 -6.10 12.42 -4.50
C ARG A 143 -7.40 11.68 -4.83
N TYR A 144 -8.07 12.09 -5.90
CA TYR A 144 -9.19 11.34 -6.47
C TYR A 144 -8.66 10.19 -7.34
N SER A 145 -8.91 8.96 -6.94
CA SER A 145 -8.42 7.76 -7.62
C SER A 145 -9.53 6.86 -8.18
N GLN A 146 -10.81 7.22 -7.96
CA GLN A 146 -11.93 6.42 -8.44
C GLN A 146 -12.32 6.80 -9.86
N LEU A 147 -12.39 5.79 -10.73
CA LEU A 147 -12.88 5.91 -12.10
C LEU A 147 -14.28 5.33 -12.17
N ALA A 148 -15.20 6.09 -12.77
CA ALA A 148 -16.55 5.64 -13.08
C ALA A 148 -16.60 5.06 -14.49
N PRO A 149 -17.12 3.84 -14.70
CA PRO A 149 -17.39 3.33 -16.03
C PRO A 149 -18.57 4.10 -16.63
N VAL A 150 -18.34 4.72 -17.79
CA VAL A 150 -19.38 5.42 -18.55
C VAL A 150 -19.99 4.47 -19.57
N THR A 151 -19.15 3.66 -20.19
CA THR A 151 -19.51 2.54 -21.05
C THR A 151 -18.65 1.33 -20.70
N MET A 152 -18.74 0.24 -21.45
CA MET A 152 -17.83 -0.91 -21.28
C MET A 152 -16.34 -0.50 -21.45
N TRP A 153 -16.07 0.52 -22.24
CA TRP A 153 -14.72 0.90 -22.66
C TRP A 153 -14.28 2.30 -22.21
N GLU A 154 -15.23 3.14 -21.79
CA GLU A 154 -14.97 4.51 -21.40
C GLU A 154 -15.09 4.67 -19.88
N GLU A 155 -14.11 5.31 -19.27
CA GLU A 155 -14.06 5.62 -17.85
C GLU A 155 -13.79 7.11 -17.63
N LYS A 156 -14.33 7.67 -16.56
CA LYS A 156 -14.03 9.04 -16.11
C LYS A 156 -13.75 9.08 -14.63
N ASN A 157 -12.78 9.92 -14.23
CA ASN A 157 -12.54 10.17 -12.82
C ASN A 157 -13.77 10.82 -12.18
N THR A 158 -14.21 10.33 -11.04
CA THR A 158 -15.43 10.84 -10.37
C THR A 158 -15.25 12.23 -9.77
N GLY A 159 -14.03 12.70 -9.59
CA GLY A 159 -13.71 14.03 -9.05
C GLY A 159 -14.01 14.21 -7.56
N ASN A 160 -14.30 13.12 -6.84
CA ASN A 160 -14.66 13.15 -5.42
C ASN A 160 -14.28 11.86 -4.65
N ASN A 161 -13.62 10.93 -5.32
CA ASN A 161 -13.21 9.61 -4.81
C ASN A 161 -14.37 8.67 -4.40
N LEU A 162 -15.58 8.92 -4.83
CA LEU A 162 -16.70 7.97 -4.70
C LEU A 162 -16.82 7.12 -5.98
N PRO A 163 -17.42 5.93 -5.92
CA PRO A 163 -18.03 5.31 -4.74
C PRO A 163 -17.00 4.75 -3.75
N ALA A 164 -17.36 4.73 -2.46
CA ALA A 164 -16.68 3.93 -1.45
C ALA A 164 -17.23 2.50 -1.42
N GLN A 165 -16.43 1.54 -0.94
CA GLN A 165 -16.94 0.21 -0.60
C GLN A 165 -17.48 0.25 0.82
N ILE A 166 -18.78 0.01 1.01
CA ILE A 166 -19.43 0.05 2.33
C ILE A 166 -20.20 -1.25 2.53
N GLU A 167 -19.90 -1.94 3.64
CA GLU A 167 -20.54 -3.19 4.02
C GLU A 167 -20.96 -3.09 5.49
N ILE A 168 -22.24 -3.25 5.77
CA ILE A 168 -22.79 -3.15 7.13
C ILE A 168 -23.46 -4.46 7.48
N TYR A 169 -23.05 -5.04 8.59
CA TYR A 169 -23.57 -6.28 9.14
C TYR A 169 -24.34 -6.03 10.43
N SER A 170 -25.36 -6.82 10.67
CA SER A 170 -26.06 -6.83 11.95
C SER A 170 -25.16 -7.45 13.04
N ASP A 171 -25.15 -6.87 14.23
CA ASP A 171 -24.45 -7.40 15.39
C ASP A 171 -25.45 -7.70 16.51
N TYR A 172 -25.47 -8.94 16.94
CA TYR A 172 -26.32 -9.40 18.03
C TYR A 172 -25.61 -9.29 19.39
N GLU A 173 -24.32 -9.59 19.46
CA GLU A 173 -23.55 -9.61 20.70
C GLU A 173 -23.36 -8.20 21.27
N LYS A 174 -23.03 -7.23 20.40
CA LYS A 174 -22.92 -5.79 20.76
C LYS A 174 -24.12 -5.03 20.23
N SER A 175 -25.30 -5.43 20.71
CA SER A 175 -26.58 -4.98 20.16
C SER A 175 -26.87 -3.48 20.35
N ASP A 176 -26.21 -2.81 21.27
CA ASP A 176 -26.32 -1.38 21.57
C ASP A 176 -25.09 -0.54 21.16
N GLU A 177 -24.22 -1.10 20.29
CA GLU A 177 -23.06 -0.41 19.73
C GLU A 177 -23.10 -0.39 18.20
N TYR A 178 -22.47 0.60 17.61
CA TYR A 178 -22.19 0.63 16.18
C TYR A 178 -20.68 0.67 15.97
N ASN A 179 -20.11 -0.43 15.53
CA ASN A 179 -18.66 -0.61 15.37
C ASN A 179 -18.26 -0.50 13.90
N PHE A 180 -17.10 0.10 13.65
CA PHE A 180 -16.58 0.33 12.30
C PHE A 180 -15.11 -0.08 12.17
N LEU A 181 -14.74 -0.47 10.96
CA LEU A 181 -13.37 -0.55 10.49
C LEU A 181 -13.25 0.31 9.23
N PHE A 182 -12.49 1.38 9.31
CA PHE A 182 -12.17 2.25 8.18
C PHE A 182 -10.83 1.84 7.58
N ILE A 183 -10.76 1.73 6.27
CA ILE A 183 -9.57 1.32 5.52
C ILE A 183 -9.42 2.25 4.30
N ALA A 184 -8.18 2.65 3.98
CA ALA A 184 -7.83 3.23 2.70
C ALA A 184 -6.84 2.31 1.98
N LYS A 185 -7.25 1.75 0.84
CA LYS A 185 -6.43 0.80 0.07
C LYS A 185 -6.00 1.44 -1.24
N GLY A 186 -4.70 1.70 -1.39
CA GLY A 186 -4.13 2.19 -2.65
C GLY A 186 -4.05 1.10 -3.72
N GLY A 187 -3.90 1.50 -4.98
CA GLY A 187 -3.83 0.59 -6.12
C GLY A 187 -2.69 -0.43 -6.01
N GLY A 188 -1.55 -0.05 -5.43
CA GLY A 188 -0.44 -0.97 -5.20
C GLY A 188 -0.84 -2.17 -4.33
N SER A 189 -1.41 -1.92 -3.17
CA SER A 189 -1.90 -2.98 -2.27
C SER A 189 -3.07 -3.76 -2.85
N ALA A 190 -4.01 -3.07 -3.53
CA ALA A 190 -5.15 -3.72 -4.17
C ALA A 190 -4.70 -4.72 -5.25
N ASN A 191 -3.72 -4.33 -6.08
CA ASN A 191 -3.15 -5.18 -7.12
C ASN A 191 -2.30 -6.35 -6.59
N LYS A 192 -2.00 -6.37 -5.29
CA LYS A 192 -1.29 -7.46 -4.61
C LYS A 192 -2.20 -8.23 -3.63
N SER A 193 -3.50 -8.24 -3.94
CA SER A 193 -4.49 -9.11 -3.33
C SER A 193 -4.85 -10.20 -4.35
N PHE A 194 -4.54 -11.44 -4.01
CA PHE A 194 -4.72 -12.59 -4.89
C PHE A 194 -5.67 -13.61 -4.29
N LEU A 195 -6.39 -14.29 -5.17
CA LEU A 195 -7.19 -15.46 -4.85
C LEU A 195 -6.79 -16.60 -5.78
N TYR A 196 -6.34 -17.70 -5.18
CA TYR A 196 -5.95 -18.92 -5.89
C TYR A 196 -6.96 -20.02 -5.61
N GLN A 197 -7.24 -20.84 -6.61
CA GLN A 197 -8.04 -22.06 -6.44
C GLN A 197 -7.08 -23.25 -6.51
N GLU A 198 -6.95 -23.94 -5.39
CA GLU A 198 -6.00 -25.02 -5.23
C GLU A 198 -6.72 -26.34 -4.90
N THR A 199 -5.98 -27.42 -4.79
CA THR A 199 -6.49 -28.73 -4.41
C THR A 199 -5.98 -29.15 -3.03
N LYS A 200 -6.61 -30.17 -2.43
CA LYS A 200 -6.18 -30.71 -1.13
C LYS A 200 -4.70 -31.13 -1.11
N ALA A 201 -4.10 -31.43 -2.25
CA ALA A 201 -2.69 -31.81 -2.35
C ALA A 201 -1.73 -30.76 -1.77
N ILE A 202 -2.14 -29.47 -1.75
CA ILE A 202 -1.33 -28.40 -1.17
C ILE A 202 -1.38 -28.36 0.37
N LEU A 203 -2.34 -29.01 1.00
CA LEU A 203 -2.50 -29.03 2.47
C LEU A 203 -1.50 -30.01 3.12
N ASN A 204 -0.23 -29.77 2.85
CA ASN A 204 0.87 -30.44 3.51
C ASN A 204 2.03 -29.45 3.64
N PRO A 205 2.76 -29.43 4.76
CA PRO A 205 3.73 -28.37 5.06
C PRO A 205 4.77 -28.14 3.96
N LYS A 206 5.32 -29.22 3.41
CA LYS A 206 6.36 -29.14 2.37
C LYS A 206 5.86 -28.53 1.06
N THR A 207 4.73 -29.05 0.57
CA THR A 207 4.12 -28.57 -0.68
C THR A 207 3.63 -27.14 -0.54
N PHE A 208 3.02 -26.81 0.60
CA PHE A 208 2.50 -25.47 0.88
C PHE A 208 3.62 -24.41 0.91
N ILE A 209 4.70 -24.66 1.63
CA ILE A 209 5.82 -23.71 1.74
C ILE A 209 6.48 -23.49 0.36
N THR A 210 6.66 -24.54 -0.43
CA THR A 210 7.23 -24.40 -1.79
C THR A 210 6.32 -23.58 -2.71
N TRP A 211 5.01 -23.85 -2.67
CA TRP A 211 4.03 -23.08 -3.42
C TRP A 211 3.99 -21.62 -2.97
N LEU A 212 4.01 -21.39 -1.66
CA LEU A 212 3.95 -20.05 -1.10
C LEU A 212 5.20 -19.22 -1.44
N GLU A 213 6.39 -19.82 -1.42
CA GLU A 213 7.61 -19.13 -1.81
C GLU A 213 7.51 -18.54 -3.22
N ASP A 214 7.01 -19.33 -4.19
CA ASP A 214 6.77 -18.86 -5.56
C ASP A 214 5.81 -17.65 -5.59
N LYS A 215 4.70 -17.73 -4.83
CA LYS A 215 3.72 -16.64 -4.77
C LYS A 215 4.28 -15.37 -4.12
N LEU A 216 5.05 -15.51 -3.05
CA LEU A 216 5.68 -14.38 -2.36
C LEU A 216 6.74 -13.69 -3.23
N ARG A 217 7.54 -14.44 -4.00
CA ARG A 217 8.48 -13.85 -4.95
C ARG A 217 7.75 -13.05 -6.04
N SER A 218 6.65 -13.56 -6.56
CA SER A 218 5.81 -12.88 -7.54
C SER A 218 5.07 -11.64 -6.97
N LEU A 219 4.90 -11.58 -5.66
CA LEU A 219 4.31 -10.42 -4.98
C LEU A 219 5.15 -9.16 -5.23
N GLY A 220 6.47 -9.28 -5.11
CA GLY A 220 7.42 -8.20 -5.38
C GLY A 220 7.24 -6.99 -4.47
N THR A 221 7.75 -5.84 -4.92
CA THR A 221 7.81 -4.60 -4.10
C THR A 221 6.87 -3.49 -4.57
N ALA A 222 6.04 -3.72 -5.58
CA ALA A 222 5.17 -2.69 -6.14
C ALA A 222 4.14 -2.13 -5.14
N ALA A 223 3.80 -2.88 -4.10
CA ALA A 223 2.91 -2.41 -3.03
C ALA A 223 3.64 -1.76 -1.85
N CYS A 224 4.95 -1.53 -1.95
CA CYS A 224 5.78 -0.84 -0.96
C CYS A 224 5.93 -1.61 0.38
N PRO A 225 6.76 -2.66 0.43
CA PRO A 225 7.11 -3.31 1.69
C PRO A 225 7.91 -2.37 2.63
N PRO A 226 8.08 -2.69 3.92
CA PRO A 226 7.68 -3.94 4.59
C PRO A 226 6.17 -4.14 4.66
N TYR A 227 5.72 -5.39 4.47
CA TYR A 227 4.30 -5.74 4.44
C TYR A 227 3.78 -6.26 5.78
N HIS A 228 2.50 -5.99 6.09
CA HIS A 228 1.70 -6.87 6.92
C HIS A 228 1.04 -7.88 5.98
N LEU A 229 1.54 -9.12 6.00
CA LEU A 229 1.13 -10.17 5.08
C LEU A 229 -0.02 -10.99 5.70
N ALA A 230 -1.07 -11.22 4.94
CA ALA A 230 -2.16 -12.10 5.30
C ALA A 230 -2.31 -13.25 4.31
N ILE A 231 -2.43 -14.46 4.82
CA ILE A 231 -2.67 -15.67 4.07
C ILE A 231 -3.91 -16.33 4.65
N VAL A 232 -4.91 -16.61 3.82
CA VAL A 232 -6.15 -17.24 4.23
C VAL A 232 -6.33 -18.53 3.44
N ILE A 233 -6.47 -19.64 4.13
CA ILE A 233 -6.55 -20.97 3.53
C ILE A 233 -7.93 -21.55 3.79
N GLY A 234 -8.68 -21.81 2.73
CA GLY A 234 -10.07 -22.24 2.76
C GLY A 234 -11.04 -21.06 2.71
N GLY A 235 -12.31 -21.36 2.84
CA GLY A 235 -13.43 -20.43 2.80
C GLY A 235 -14.69 -21.11 2.28
N THR A 236 -15.84 -20.70 2.77
CA THR A 236 -17.15 -21.20 2.32
C THR A 236 -17.48 -20.71 0.90
N SER A 237 -16.85 -19.61 0.47
CA SER A 237 -16.87 -19.12 -0.90
C SER A 237 -15.55 -18.43 -1.23
N ALA A 238 -15.23 -18.28 -2.49
CA ALA A 238 -14.06 -17.56 -2.98
C ALA A 238 -14.07 -16.09 -2.53
N GLU A 239 -15.20 -15.42 -2.62
CA GLU A 239 -15.44 -14.06 -2.16
C GLU A 239 -15.12 -13.90 -0.67
N PHE A 240 -15.64 -14.81 0.15
CA PHE A 240 -15.42 -14.78 1.60
C PHE A 240 -13.93 -14.94 1.95
N THR A 241 -13.22 -15.82 1.25
CA THR A 241 -11.77 -16.01 1.41
C THR A 241 -11.00 -14.72 1.13
N ALA A 242 -11.32 -14.02 0.04
CA ALA A 242 -10.70 -12.74 -0.31
C ALA A 242 -11.03 -11.64 0.73
N LYS A 243 -12.28 -11.59 1.21
CA LYS A 243 -12.70 -10.67 2.27
C LYS A 243 -11.92 -10.89 3.57
N VAL A 244 -11.79 -12.14 4.00
CA VAL A 244 -11.02 -12.48 5.20
C VAL A 244 -9.55 -12.12 5.04
N GLY A 245 -8.95 -12.27 3.85
CA GLY A 245 -7.60 -11.80 3.55
C GLY A 245 -7.45 -10.30 3.77
N LYS A 246 -8.41 -9.49 3.31
CA LYS A 246 -8.43 -8.05 3.56
C LYS A 246 -8.52 -7.74 5.06
N LEU A 247 -9.42 -8.36 5.79
CA LEU A 247 -9.57 -8.17 7.24
C LEU A 247 -8.31 -8.58 8.00
N ALA A 248 -7.72 -9.72 7.68
CA ALA A 248 -6.49 -10.20 8.31
C ALA A 248 -5.32 -9.24 8.08
N SER A 249 -5.21 -8.64 6.89
CA SER A 249 -4.16 -7.66 6.58
C SER A 249 -4.25 -6.36 7.40
N THR A 250 -5.39 -6.07 8.02
CA THR A 250 -5.61 -4.93 8.91
C THR A 250 -5.43 -5.25 10.39
N LYS A 251 -5.04 -6.47 10.73
CA LYS A 251 -4.98 -7.01 12.10
C LYS A 251 -6.34 -7.16 12.79
N TYR A 252 -7.44 -6.97 12.07
CA TYR A 252 -8.80 -7.06 12.61
C TYR A 252 -9.13 -8.44 13.21
N LEU A 253 -8.46 -9.50 12.71
CA LEU A 253 -8.67 -10.88 13.10
C LEU A 253 -7.62 -11.43 14.08
N ASP A 254 -6.82 -10.57 14.71
CA ASP A 254 -5.71 -11.00 15.58
C ASP A 254 -6.15 -11.72 16.85
N SER A 255 -7.38 -11.53 17.27
CA SER A 255 -7.99 -12.18 18.44
C SER A 255 -8.77 -13.47 18.14
N LEU A 256 -8.70 -14.00 16.90
CA LEU A 256 -9.26 -15.32 16.60
C LEU A 256 -8.62 -16.41 17.46
N PRO A 257 -9.35 -17.51 17.76
CA PRO A 257 -8.77 -18.68 18.37
C PRO A 257 -7.57 -19.21 17.60
N THR A 258 -6.70 -19.95 18.27
CA THR A 258 -5.52 -20.60 17.65
C THR A 258 -5.76 -22.09 17.35
N THR A 259 -6.97 -22.58 17.56
CA THR A 259 -7.38 -23.96 17.27
C THR A 259 -8.74 -23.99 16.59
N GLY A 260 -8.89 -24.90 15.63
CA GLY A 260 -10.17 -25.17 14.98
C GLY A 260 -11.11 -25.99 15.86
N ASP A 261 -12.36 -26.08 15.44
CA ASP A 261 -13.37 -26.95 16.05
C ASP A 261 -14.15 -27.68 14.94
N ALA A 262 -14.16 -29.00 15.00
CA ALA A 262 -14.84 -29.83 14.00
C ALA A 262 -16.38 -29.79 14.10
N LYS A 263 -16.95 -29.39 15.24
CA LYS A 263 -18.40 -29.32 15.45
C LYS A 263 -18.98 -28.03 14.92
N THR A 264 -18.28 -26.92 15.11
CA THR A 264 -18.74 -25.56 14.71
C THR A 264 -18.15 -25.11 13.39
N GLY A 265 -16.96 -25.62 13.02
CA GLY A 265 -16.25 -25.20 11.82
C GLY A 265 -15.68 -23.80 11.90
N ARG A 266 -15.46 -23.28 13.11
CA ARG A 266 -14.91 -21.91 13.30
C ARG A 266 -13.55 -21.74 12.66
N ALA A 267 -13.26 -20.50 12.28
CA ALA A 267 -11.93 -20.06 11.84
C ALA A 267 -10.93 -20.04 12.99
N PHE A 268 -9.64 -20.18 12.65
CA PHE A 268 -8.56 -19.99 13.61
C PHE A 268 -7.32 -19.40 12.95
N ARG A 269 -6.48 -18.75 13.77
CA ARG A 269 -5.11 -18.37 13.41
C ARG A 269 -4.15 -19.51 13.69
N ASP A 270 -3.14 -19.65 12.84
CA ASP A 270 -2.07 -20.63 13.02
C ASP A 270 -0.73 -19.94 13.33
N PRO A 271 -0.39 -19.67 14.62
CA PRO A 271 0.83 -18.98 15.00
C PRO A 271 2.12 -19.72 14.62
N GLU A 272 2.09 -21.03 14.51
CA GLU A 272 3.24 -21.83 14.07
C GLU A 272 3.51 -21.61 12.59
N MET A 273 2.48 -21.65 11.77
CA MET A 273 2.58 -21.36 10.34
C MET A 273 2.94 -19.88 10.09
N GLU A 274 2.38 -18.94 10.87
CA GLU A 274 2.76 -17.52 10.80
C GLU A 274 4.26 -17.33 10.98
N ARG A 275 4.85 -18.00 11.96
CA ARG A 275 6.30 -17.96 12.23
C ARG A 275 7.11 -18.56 11.09
N ALA A 276 6.71 -19.74 10.61
CA ALA A 276 7.38 -20.41 9.50
C ALA A 276 7.36 -19.56 8.21
N VAL A 277 6.23 -18.92 7.92
CA VAL A 277 6.10 -18.01 6.76
C VAL A 277 6.91 -16.74 6.97
N PHE A 278 6.92 -16.17 8.17
CA PHE A 278 7.74 -14.99 8.47
C PHE A 278 9.24 -15.27 8.23
N GLU A 279 9.74 -16.41 8.73
CA GLU A 279 11.13 -16.85 8.48
C GLU A 279 11.41 -17.07 6.99
N LEU A 280 10.43 -17.59 6.23
CA LEU A 280 10.53 -17.71 4.78
C LEU A 280 10.70 -16.33 4.14
N THR A 281 9.88 -15.34 4.53
CA THR A 281 9.94 -13.99 3.96
C THR A 281 11.30 -13.32 4.17
N GLN A 282 11.95 -13.57 5.29
CA GLN A 282 13.29 -13.05 5.60
C GLN A 282 14.40 -13.63 4.70
N LYS A 283 14.19 -14.84 4.18
CA LYS A 283 15.14 -15.55 3.29
C LYS A 283 14.97 -15.21 1.81
N LEU A 284 13.93 -14.46 1.44
CA LEU A 284 13.68 -14.10 0.04
C LEU A 284 14.76 -13.17 -0.53
N GLY A 285 15.46 -12.40 0.30
CA GLY A 285 16.47 -11.44 -0.12
C GLY A 285 15.92 -10.15 -0.73
N ILE A 286 14.59 -10.00 -0.80
CA ILE A 286 13.91 -8.81 -1.35
C ILE A 286 14.01 -7.63 -0.39
N GLY A 287 13.88 -7.88 0.91
CA GLY A 287 13.94 -6.89 1.97
C GLY A 287 12.86 -5.80 1.86
N ALA A 288 13.12 -4.69 2.50
CA ALA A 288 12.31 -3.48 2.40
C ALA A 288 12.61 -2.75 1.08
N GLN A 289 12.23 -3.35 -0.06
CA GLN A 289 12.27 -2.86 -1.44
C GLN A 289 13.60 -3.06 -2.20
N PHE A 290 14.78 -2.95 -1.58
CA PHE A 290 16.07 -2.93 -2.31
C PHE A 290 17.12 -3.89 -1.72
N GLY A 291 16.68 -5.04 -1.25
CA GLY A 291 17.55 -6.08 -0.68
C GLY A 291 17.65 -6.04 0.83
N GLY A 292 17.61 -7.21 1.44
CA GLY A 292 17.64 -7.41 2.87
C GLY A 292 16.65 -8.48 3.34
N LYS A 293 16.28 -8.45 4.61
CA LYS A 293 15.38 -9.44 5.21
C LYS A 293 13.96 -8.91 5.51
N TYR A 294 13.76 -7.59 5.53
CA TYR A 294 12.50 -6.98 5.97
C TYR A 294 11.45 -6.84 4.87
N PHE A 295 11.15 -7.94 4.19
CA PHE A 295 10.04 -8.00 3.24
C PHE A 295 8.68 -7.85 3.93
N CYS A 296 8.55 -8.40 5.15
CA CYS A 296 7.36 -8.28 5.99
C CYS A 296 7.71 -7.77 7.39
N HIS A 297 6.80 -7.02 7.98
CA HIS A 297 6.78 -6.71 9.41
C HIS A 297 6.29 -7.91 10.21
N ASP A 298 5.25 -8.56 9.72
CA ASP A 298 4.57 -9.68 10.35
C ASP A 298 3.69 -10.43 9.36
N VAL A 299 3.19 -11.58 9.78
CA VAL A 299 2.38 -12.50 8.97
C VAL A 299 1.15 -12.92 9.77
N ARG A 300 0.00 -13.04 9.11
CA ARG A 300 -1.21 -13.70 9.61
C ARG A 300 -1.54 -14.87 8.71
N VAL A 301 -1.78 -16.02 9.33
CA VAL A 301 -2.28 -17.22 8.63
C VAL A 301 -3.61 -17.63 9.25
N ILE A 302 -4.67 -17.51 8.47
CA ILE A 302 -6.04 -17.84 8.88
C ILE A 302 -6.48 -19.12 8.17
N ARG A 303 -7.03 -20.04 8.95
CA ARG A 303 -7.63 -21.27 8.43
C ARG A 303 -9.14 -21.19 8.54
N LEU A 304 -9.82 -21.37 7.42
CA LEU A 304 -11.28 -21.35 7.31
C LEU A 304 -11.83 -22.74 6.98
N PRO A 305 -13.08 -23.05 7.39
CA PRO A 305 -13.81 -24.18 6.84
C PRO A 305 -14.02 -23.99 5.34
N ARG A 306 -14.20 -25.07 4.61
CA ARG A 306 -14.36 -25.04 3.15
C ARG A 306 -15.30 -26.11 2.65
N HIS A 307 -15.83 -25.95 1.45
CA HIS A 307 -16.42 -27.04 0.71
C HIS A 307 -15.35 -28.10 0.38
N GLY A 308 -15.66 -29.38 0.54
CA GLY A 308 -14.69 -30.46 0.37
C GLY A 308 -14.00 -30.52 -0.99
N ALA A 309 -14.68 -30.07 -2.05
CA ALA A 309 -14.19 -30.05 -3.43
C ALA A 309 -13.47 -28.75 -3.83
N SER A 310 -13.38 -27.74 -2.97
CA SER A 310 -12.72 -26.46 -3.27
C SER A 310 -11.69 -26.11 -2.19
N LEU A 311 -10.63 -25.43 -2.59
CA LEU A 311 -9.62 -24.88 -1.68
C LEU A 311 -9.19 -23.50 -2.16
N PRO A 312 -9.99 -22.46 -1.90
CA PRO A 312 -9.55 -21.11 -2.16
C PRO A 312 -8.45 -20.71 -1.17
N ILE A 313 -7.44 -19.98 -1.67
CA ILE A 313 -6.37 -19.41 -0.84
C ILE A 313 -6.22 -17.95 -1.24
N SER A 314 -6.31 -17.04 -0.27
CA SER A 314 -6.07 -15.62 -0.48
C SER A 314 -4.72 -15.21 0.09
N ILE A 315 -4.01 -14.36 -0.66
CA ILE A 315 -2.82 -13.63 -0.20
C ILE A 315 -3.16 -12.15 -0.33
N ALA A 316 -3.04 -11.41 0.76
CA ALA A 316 -3.30 -9.98 0.81
C ALA A 316 -2.21 -9.27 1.62
N VAL A 317 -1.99 -7.98 1.33
CA VAL A 317 -1.02 -7.16 2.05
C VAL A 317 -1.63 -5.85 2.52
N SER A 318 -1.16 -5.37 3.67
CA SER A 318 -1.12 -3.95 3.99
C SER A 318 0.31 -3.47 3.81
N CYS A 319 0.49 -2.32 3.17
CA CYS A 319 1.80 -1.80 2.79
C CYS A 319 2.41 -0.90 3.89
N SER A 320 3.54 -0.29 3.59
CA SER A 320 4.21 0.68 4.47
C SER A 320 3.35 1.90 4.84
N ALA A 321 2.29 2.19 4.07
CA ALA A 321 1.24 3.12 4.46
C ALA A 321 0.05 2.33 5.02
N ASP A 322 0.18 1.82 6.23
CA ASP A 322 -0.76 0.92 6.92
C ASP A 322 -2.01 1.68 7.41
N ARG A 323 -2.93 1.97 6.49
CA ARG A 323 -4.04 2.91 6.65
C ARG A 323 -5.35 2.24 7.03
N GLN A 324 -5.55 2.03 8.30
CA GLN A 324 -6.82 1.58 8.87
C GLN A 324 -6.99 2.07 10.31
N ALA A 325 -8.23 2.21 10.73
CA ALA A 325 -8.60 2.52 12.09
C ALA A 325 -9.96 1.90 12.44
N LYS A 326 -10.09 1.41 13.67
CA LYS A 326 -11.37 1.03 14.25
C LYS A 326 -12.08 2.25 14.79
N ALA A 327 -13.40 2.21 14.82
CA ALA A 327 -14.20 3.22 15.49
C ALA A 327 -15.47 2.58 16.08
N LYS A 328 -16.09 3.27 17.03
CA LYS A 328 -17.36 2.82 17.60
C LYS A 328 -18.20 4.00 18.06
N ILE A 329 -19.51 3.78 18.01
CA ILE A 329 -20.50 4.69 18.59
C ILE A 329 -21.24 3.90 19.66
N THR A 330 -21.25 4.43 20.87
CA THR A 330 -21.91 3.86 22.03
C THR A 330 -22.76 4.95 22.70
N LYS A 331 -23.49 4.62 23.76
CA LYS A 331 -24.23 5.61 24.53
C LYS A 331 -23.37 6.71 25.16
N GLU A 332 -22.05 6.45 25.32
CA GLU A 332 -21.09 7.40 25.84
C GLU A 332 -20.58 8.39 24.77
N GLY A 333 -20.87 8.13 23.49
CA GLY A 333 -20.47 9.00 22.38
C GLY A 333 -19.81 8.28 21.23
N VAL A 334 -19.05 9.03 20.45
CA VAL A 334 -18.34 8.63 19.23
C VAL A 334 -16.86 8.52 19.53
N PHE A 335 -16.26 7.38 19.16
CA PHE A 335 -14.88 7.04 19.45
C PHE A 335 -14.16 6.53 18.21
N ILE A 336 -12.86 6.85 18.09
CA ILE A 336 -11.97 6.31 17.05
C ILE A 336 -10.70 5.77 17.68
N GLU A 337 -10.10 4.73 17.06
CA GLU A 337 -8.81 4.18 17.44
C GLU A 337 -7.77 5.30 17.60
N LYS A 338 -7.01 5.26 18.68
CA LYS A 338 -5.95 6.20 18.95
C LYS A 338 -4.72 5.84 18.14
N LEU A 339 -4.53 6.53 17.03
CA LEU A 339 -3.32 6.45 16.21
C LEU A 339 -2.22 7.37 16.78
N GLU A 340 -0.98 7.14 16.37
CA GLU A 340 0.16 7.93 16.83
C GLU A 340 0.21 9.28 16.12
N THR A 341 0.13 10.36 16.88
CA THR A 341 0.14 11.74 16.37
C THR A 341 1.48 12.44 16.53
N ASP A 342 2.41 11.86 17.30
CA ASP A 342 3.78 12.36 17.48
C ASP A 342 4.82 11.27 17.19
N PRO A 343 5.01 10.88 15.94
CA PRO A 343 5.94 9.82 15.58
C PRO A 343 7.42 10.24 15.68
N ALA A 344 7.73 11.47 16.02
CA ALA A 344 9.12 11.96 16.12
C ALA A 344 9.96 11.14 17.11
N HIS A 345 9.36 10.62 18.18
CA HIS A 345 10.09 9.81 19.18
C HIS A 345 10.52 8.43 18.69
N TYR A 346 10.04 7.97 17.51
CA TYR A 346 10.55 6.75 16.87
C TYR A 346 11.79 7.00 15.99
N LEU A 347 12.08 8.27 15.68
CA LEU A 347 13.29 8.63 14.95
C LEU A 347 14.52 8.44 15.84
N PRO A 348 15.69 8.03 15.28
CA PRO A 348 16.92 7.96 16.04
C PRO A 348 17.35 9.35 16.51
N GLU A 349 17.98 9.43 17.70
CA GLU A 349 18.46 10.70 18.28
C GLU A 349 19.55 11.37 17.44
N THR A 350 20.34 10.58 16.75
CA THR A 350 21.30 11.04 15.74
C THR A 350 20.93 10.41 14.42
N THR A 351 20.83 11.22 13.36
CA THR A 351 20.90 10.68 12.01
C THR A 351 22.27 10.02 11.89
N ASP A 352 22.29 8.70 11.72
CA ASP A 352 23.52 7.97 11.49
C ASP A 352 24.20 8.56 10.25
N ASP A 353 25.23 9.39 10.42
CA ASP A 353 26.02 9.98 9.33
C ASP A 353 26.59 8.87 8.43
N HIS A 354 26.73 7.65 8.94
CA HIS A 354 27.14 6.46 8.19
C HIS A 354 26.16 5.99 7.11
N LEU A 355 24.88 6.37 7.16
CA LEU A 355 23.94 6.10 6.06
C LEU A 355 24.16 7.02 4.85
N ASP A 356 24.82 8.15 5.03
CA ASP A 356 25.17 9.09 3.95
C ASP A 356 26.53 8.81 3.30
N ASP A 357 27.43 8.08 3.96
CA ASP A 357 28.80 7.82 3.49
C ASP A 357 28.86 6.89 2.25
N GLU A 358 27.82 6.09 1.99
CA GLU A 358 27.76 5.14 0.87
C GLU A 358 26.87 5.61 -0.30
N VAL A 359 26.40 6.87 -0.29
CA VAL A 359 25.49 7.36 -1.33
C VAL A 359 26.25 7.96 -2.52
N VAL A 360 25.91 7.53 -3.73
CA VAL A 360 26.43 8.09 -4.98
C VAL A 360 25.59 9.28 -5.41
N ARG A 361 26.19 10.47 -5.48
CA ARG A 361 25.51 11.70 -5.91
C ARG A 361 25.54 11.83 -7.43
N ILE A 362 24.38 11.99 -8.04
CA ILE A 362 24.21 12.13 -9.49
C ILE A 362 23.60 13.50 -9.81
N ASP A 363 24.30 14.28 -10.63
CA ASP A 363 23.79 15.53 -11.20
C ASP A 363 23.05 15.22 -12.50
N LEU A 364 21.71 15.40 -12.46
CA LEU A 364 20.81 15.16 -13.59
C LEU A 364 20.80 16.28 -14.64
N ASN A 365 21.48 17.38 -14.40
CA ASN A 365 21.57 18.50 -15.36
C ASN A 365 22.71 18.32 -16.37
N ARG A 366 23.52 17.26 -16.20
CA ARG A 366 24.54 16.85 -17.18
C ARG A 366 23.91 16.23 -18.43
N PRO A 367 24.63 16.16 -19.54
CA PRO A 367 24.18 15.41 -20.72
C PRO A 367 23.84 13.95 -20.38
N MET A 368 22.76 13.41 -20.96
CA MET A 368 22.29 12.03 -20.68
C MET A 368 23.40 10.99 -20.85
N SER A 369 24.26 11.14 -21.88
CA SER A 369 25.40 10.24 -22.12
C SER A 369 26.42 10.24 -20.97
N GLU A 370 26.60 11.35 -20.28
CA GLU A 370 27.50 11.43 -19.12
C GLU A 370 26.85 10.81 -17.88
N ILE A 371 25.54 11.01 -17.69
CA ILE A 371 24.80 10.44 -16.57
C ILE A 371 24.79 8.90 -16.69
N THR A 372 24.48 8.36 -17.87
CA THR A 372 24.49 6.91 -18.10
C THR A 372 25.88 6.30 -17.95
N ALA A 373 26.93 6.98 -18.43
CA ALA A 373 28.31 6.57 -18.24
C ALA A 373 28.75 6.56 -16.76
N GLU A 374 28.25 7.51 -15.97
CA GLU A 374 28.47 7.51 -14.51
C GLU A 374 27.76 6.34 -13.83
N LEU A 375 26.47 6.15 -14.11
CA LEU A 375 25.67 5.06 -13.53
C LEU A 375 26.25 3.68 -13.87
N SER A 376 26.83 3.51 -15.06
CA SER A 376 27.43 2.25 -15.51
C SER A 376 28.62 1.76 -14.66
N LYS A 377 29.19 2.64 -13.83
CA LYS A 377 30.28 2.29 -12.90
C LYS A 377 29.81 1.53 -11.68
N TYR A 378 28.52 1.55 -11.36
CA TYR A 378 27.96 1.06 -10.11
C TYR A 378 27.07 -0.17 -10.35
N PRO A 379 27.09 -1.17 -9.44
CA PRO A 379 26.24 -2.34 -9.54
C PRO A 379 24.78 -2.05 -9.16
N VAL A 380 23.89 -2.98 -9.48
CA VAL A 380 22.52 -2.98 -8.94
C VAL A 380 22.55 -2.94 -7.41
N LYS A 381 21.49 -2.38 -6.78
CA LYS A 381 21.34 -2.07 -5.34
C LYS A 381 22.13 -0.86 -4.86
N THR A 382 22.97 -0.24 -5.70
CA THR A 382 23.66 0.99 -5.31
C THR A 382 22.66 2.10 -5.02
N ARG A 383 22.79 2.75 -3.87
CA ARG A 383 21.98 3.89 -3.45
C ARG A 383 22.49 5.18 -4.09
N LEU A 384 21.56 5.95 -4.62
CA LEU A 384 21.80 7.21 -5.32
C LEU A 384 21.11 8.37 -4.62
N SER A 385 21.72 9.54 -4.68
CA SER A 385 21.12 10.85 -4.40
C SER A 385 21.07 11.64 -5.70
N LEU A 386 19.86 11.84 -6.22
CA LEU A 386 19.65 12.51 -7.51
C LEU A 386 19.38 14.01 -7.30
N ASN A 387 20.07 14.86 -8.08
CA ASN A 387 19.94 16.30 -8.02
C ASN A 387 19.75 16.88 -9.42
N GLY A 388 18.72 17.69 -9.65
CA GLY A 388 18.45 18.34 -10.92
C GLY A 388 17.06 18.08 -11.47
N THR A 389 16.92 18.07 -12.79
CA THR A 389 15.65 18.03 -13.49
C THR A 389 15.22 16.63 -13.85
N MET A 390 13.94 16.30 -13.62
CA MET A 390 13.26 15.08 -14.12
C MET A 390 11.96 15.46 -14.83
N VAL A 391 11.53 14.59 -15.73
CA VAL A 391 10.19 14.63 -16.34
C VAL A 391 9.32 13.55 -15.72
N VAL A 392 8.12 13.93 -15.32
CA VAL A 392 7.12 13.01 -14.75
C VAL A 392 6.11 12.66 -15.81
N ALA A 393 5.98 11.36 -16.11
CA ALA A 393 5.00 10.84 -17.06
C ALA A 393 4.60 9.41 -16.68
N ARG A 394 3.33 9.09 -16.78
CA ARG A 394 2.82 7.75 -16.52
C ARG A 394 1.80 7.31 -17.56
N ASP A 395 0.84 6.45 -17.24
CA ASP A 395 0.02 5.69 -18.17
C ASP A 395 -0.55 6.47 -19.35
N LEU A 396 -1.38 7.51 -19.12
CA LEU A 396 -2.01 8.26 -20.21
C LEU A 396 -0.99 9.07 -21.01
N ALA A 397 0.00 9.66 -20.35
CA ALA A 397 1.06 10.39 -21.02
C ALA A 397 1.88 9.46 -21.94
N HIS A 398 2.25 8.26 -21.47
CA HIS A 398 2.94 7.27 -22.29
C HIS A 398 2.09 6.84 -23.49
N ALA A 399 0.78 6.61 -23.30
CA ALA A 399 -0.12 6.29 -24.40
C ALA A 399 -0.16 7.41 -25.45
N LYS A 400 -0.26 8.67 -25.03
CA LYS A 400 -0.21 9.83 -25.93
C LYS A 400 1.10 9.95 -26.69
N LEU A 401 2.23 9.74 -26.01
CA LEU A 401 3.54 9.77 -26.66
C LEU A 401 3.70 8.61 -27.64
N LYS A 402 3.13 7.44 -27.35
CA LYS A 402 3.12 6.32 -28.29
C LYS A 402 2.29 6.65 -29.55
N GLU A 403 1.08 7.19 -29.39
CA GLU A 403 0.25 7.67 -30.52
C GLU A 403 1.03 8.68 -31.39
N LEU A 404 1.74 9.61 -30.75
CA LEU A 404 2.58 10.60 -31.43
C LEU A 404 3.66 9.92 -32.29
N VAL A 405 4.41 9.01 -31.71
CA VAL A 405 5.49 8.28 -32.39
C VAL A 405 4.95 7.36 -33.49
N ASP A 406 3.86 6.65 -33.25
CA ASP A 406 3.22 5.77 -34.23
C ASP A 406 2.66 6.56 -35.42
N SER A 407 2.34 7.84 -35.25
CA SER A 407 1.96 8.75 -36.33
C SER A 407 3.13 9.31 -37.14
N GLY A 408 4.37 8.87 -36.84
CA GLY A 408 5.60 9.29 -37.52
C GLY A 408 6.21 10.59 -37.01
N LYS A 409 5.71 11.14 -35.91
CA LYS A 409 6.27 12.32 -35.27
C LYS A 409 7.42 11.94 -34.33
N PRO A 410 8.43 12.82 -34.14
CA PRO A 410 9.54 12.53 -33.26
C PRO A 410 9.09 12.51 -31.78
N LEU A 411 9.78 11.67 -30.97
CA LEU A 411 9.65 11.72 -29.53
C LEU A 411 10.09 13.10 -29.01
N PRO A 412 9.36 13.77 -28.13
CA PRO A 412 9.69 15.09 -27.62
C PRO A 412 11.10 15.14 -27.01
N GLU A 413 11.78 16.29 -27.19
CA GLU A 413 13.16 16.47 -26.73
C GLU A 413 13.32 16.26 -25.23
N TYR A 414 12.37 16.70 -24.42
CA TYR A 414 12.42 16.53 -22.97
C TYR A 414 12.45 15.05 -22.55
N PHE A 415 11.86 14.13 -23.31
CA PHE A 415 11.89 12.69 -23.05
C PHE A 415 13.26 12.03 -23.38
N ARG A 416 14.06 12.70 -24.19
CA ARG A 416 15.45 12.32 -24.50
C ARG A 416 16.46 13.00 -23.56
N LYS A 417 16.13 14.21 -23.10
CA LYS A 417 17.04 15.03 -22.32
C LYS A 417 17.06 14.70 -20.84
N TYR A 418 15.92 14.31 -20.25
CA TYR A 418 15.76 14.12 -18.82
C TYR A 418 15.37 12.69 -18.45
N PRO A 419 15.76 12.21 -17.23
CA PRO A 419 15.18 11.00 -16.67
C PRO A 419 13.67 11.08 -16.57
N VAL A 420 12.99 9.96 -16.75
CA VAL A 420 11.52 9.86 -16.71
C VAL A 420 11.08 9.20 -15.42
N TYR A 421 10.35 9.93 -14.59
CA TYR A 421 9.80 9.45 -13.33
C TYR A 421 8.32 9.07 -13.50
N TYR A 422 8.01 7.81 -13.28
CA TYR A 422 6.62 7.32 -13.30
C TYR A 422 5.99 7.59 -11.95
N ALA A 423 5.30 8.70 -11.85
CA ALA A 423 4.79 9.20 -10.58
C ALA A 423 3.56 10.09 -10.78
N GLY A 424 2.96 10.49 -9.68
CA GLY A 424 1.90 11.48 -9.68
C GLY A 424 1.62 11.98 -8.26
N PRO A 425 1.35 13.28 -8.09
CA PRO A 425 1.09 13.87 -6.78
C PRO A 425 -0.35 13.60 -6.29
N ALA A 426 -0.55 13.78 -4.99
CA ALA A 426 -1.82 14.18 -4.41
C ALA A 426 -2.05 15.68 -4.64
N LYS A 427 -3.17 16.24 -4.14
CA LYS A 427 -3.43 17.69 -4.27
C LYS A 427 -2.31 18.50 -3.62
N THR A 428 -1.91 19.58 -4.26
CA THR A 428 -0.89 20.51 -3.75
C THR A 428 -1.52 21.47 -2.73
N PRO A 429 -1.05 21.44 -1.48
CA PRO A 429 -1.48 22.42 -0.48
C PRO A 429 -0.96 23.84 -0.82
N ALA A 430 -1.67 24.87 -0.33
CA ALA A 430 -1.21 26.24 -0.47
C ALA A 430 0.18 26.44 0.17
N GLY A 431 1.10 27.06 -0.56
CA GLY A 431 2.46 27.33 -0.11
C GLY A 431 3.46 26.16 -0.27
N PHE A 432 3.03 25.03 -0.80
CA PHE A 432 3.91 23.89 -1.10
C PHE A 432 4.24 23.83 -2.60
N ALA A 433 5.39 23.30 -2.94
CA ALA A 433 5.77 23.05 -4.34
C ALA A 433 4.93 21.92 -4.94
N SER A 434 4.52 20.94 -4.12
CA SER A 434 3.73 19.77 -4.53
C SER A 434 2.91 19.23 -3.37
N GLY A 435 1.85 18.49 -3.66
CA GLY A 435 1.25 17.53 -2.74
C GLY A 435 2.14 16.30 -2.58
N SER A 436 1.77 15.38 -1.69
CA SER A 436 2.48 14.11 -1.52
C SER A 436 2.75 13.46 -2.87
N PHE A 437 4.02 13.15 -3.15
CA PHE A 437 4.49 12.79 -4.48
C PHE A 437 5.29 11.49 -4.42
N GLY A 438 4.83 10.45 -5.07
CA GLY A 438 5.51 9.16 -5.00
C GLY A 438 5.41 8.35 -6.28
N PRO A 439 6.24 7.29 -6.39
CA PRO A 439 6.31 6.47 -7.59
C PRO A 439 5.05 5.62 -7.78
N THR A 440 4.70 5.41 -9.06
CA THR A 440 3.72 4.41 -9.47
C THR A 440 4.40 3.09 -9.85
N THR A 441 3.63 2.03 -10.03
CA THR A 441 4.12 0.70 -10.43
C THR A 441 4.73 0.74 -11.83
N ALA A 442 6.00 0.36 -11.94
CA ALA A 442 6.79 0.43 -13.16
C ALA A 442 6.26 -0.44 -14.29
N GLY A 443 5.84 -1.67 -13.99
CA GLY A 443 5.46 -2.68 -14.98
C GLY A 443 4.32 -2.27 -15.93
N ARG A 444 3.52 -1.26 -15.56
CA ARG A 444 2.46 -0.74 -16.43
C ARG A 444 2.98 -0.04 -17.69
N MET A 445 4.21 0.46 -17.65
CA MET A 445 4.86 1.16 -18.76
C MET A 445 5.84 0.27 -19.55
N ASP A 446 5.98 -1.00 -19.23
CA ASP A 446 6.97 -1.89 -19.83
C ASP A 446 6.87 -1.99 -21.37
N SER A 447 5.65 -1.98 -21.90
CA SER A 447 5.39 -2.08 -23.35
C SER A 447 5.87 -0.88 -24.16
N TYR A 448 6.16 0.26 -23.53
CA TYR A 448 6.62 1.47 -24.22
C TYR A 448 8.16 1.58 -24.27
N VAL A 449 8.86 0.88 -23.39
CA VAL A 449 10.28 1.12 -23.10
C VAL A 449 11.17 0.89 -24.32
N GLU A 450 11.04 -0.28 -25.00
CA GLU A 450 11.89 -0.61 -26.15
C GLU A 450 11.77 0.43 -27.27
N GLN A 451 10.53 0.83 -27.60
CA GLN A 451 10.28 1.82 -28.65
C GLN A 451 10.88 3.19 -28.30
N PHE A 452 10.71 3.62 -27.06
CA PHE A 452 11.21 4.93 -26.64
C PHE A 452 12.74 4.95 -26.50
N GLN A 453 13.34 3.88 -25.96
CA GLN A 453 14.80 3.78 -25.86
C GLN A 453 15.47 3.69 -27.24
N ALA A 454 14.85 3.02 -28.21
CA ALA A 454 15.34 2.97 -29.60
C ALA A 454 15.37 4.37 -30.25
N LEU A 455 14.54 5.32 -29.77
CA LEU A 455 14.50 6.72 -30.19
C LEU A 455 15.37 7.64 -29.32
N GLY A 456 16.16 7.08 -28.41
CA GLY A 456 17.03 7.80 -27.48
C GLY A 456 16.32 8.45 -26.29
N GLY A 457 15.06 8.10 -26.04
CA GLY A 457 14.29 8.59 -24.88
C GLY A 457 14.21 7.55 -23.77
N SER A 458 13.71 7.94 -22.60
CA SER A 458 13.53 7.04 -21.43
C SER A 458 14.77 6.20 -21.09
N LEU A 459 15.98 6.70 -21.36
CA LEU A 459 17.21 5.98 -21.04
C LEU A 459 17.40 5.78 -19.54
N ILE A 460 16.87 6.69 -18.73
CA ILE A 460 16.82 6.56 -17.27
C ILE A 460 15.38 6.67 -16.85
N MET A 461 14.86 5.61 -16.24
CA MET A 461 13.49 5.52 -15.76
C MET A 461 13.49 5.36 -14.24
N LEU A 462 12.59 6.06 -13.55
CA LEU A 462 12.36 5.93 -12.11
C LEU A 462 10.92 5.49 -11.86
N ALA A 463 10.75 4.50 -10.99
CA ALA A 463 9.43 4.03 -10.55
C ALA A 463 9.58 3.09 -9.35
N LYS A 464 8.54 2.34 -8.99
CA LYS A 464 8.61 1.29 -7.98
C LYS A 464 8.21 -0.08 -8.54
N GLY A 465 8.74 -1.13 -7.92
CA GLY A 465 8.42 -2.52 -8.27
C GLY A 465 9.33 -3.10 -9.34
N ASN A 466 9.12 -4.38 -9.62
CA ASN A 466 9.86 -5.12 -10.62
C ASN A 466 9.41 -4.76 -12.06
N ARG A 467 10.30 -5.00 -13.01
CA ARG A 467 10.04 -4.89 -14.46
C ARG A 467 10.03 -6.26 -15.13
N SER A 468 9.47 -6.32 -16.33
CA SER A 468 9.55 -7.50 -17.18
C SER A 468 10.96 -7.66 -17.77
N LYS A 469 11.28 -8.90 -18.20
CA LYS A 469 12.55 -9.20 -18.90
C LYS A 469 12.75 -8.33 -20.14
N GLN A 470 11.68 -7.96 -20.83
CA GLN A 470 11.73 -7.05 -21.99
C GLN A 470 12.43 -5.73 -21.67
N VAL A 471 12.18 -5.17 -20.48
CA VAL A 471 12.82 -3.91 -20.05
C VAL A 471 14.30 -4.12 -19.75
N THR A 472 14.65 -5.23 -19.09
CA THR A 472 16.05 -5.59 -18.82
C THR A 472 16.84 -5.75 -20.13
N ASP A 473 16.25 -6.45 -21.11
CA ASP A 473 16.86 -6.65 -22.43
C ASP A 473 16.99 -5.31 -23.19
N SER A 474 15.98 -4.42 -23.09
CA SER A 474 16.02 -3.10 -23.71
C SER A 474 17.10 -2.21 -23.09
N CYS A 475 17.21 -2.18 -21.76
CA CYS A 475 18.27 -1.44 -21.06
C CYS A 475 19.67 -1.91 -21.52
N LYS A 476 19.88 -3.23 -21.61
CA LYS A 476 21.13 -3.79 -22.11
C LYS A 476 21.42 -3.38 -23.56
N LYS A 477 20.40 -3.37 -24.41
CA LYS A 477 20.54 -3.06 -25.84
C LYS A 477 20.82 -1.59 -26.10
N HIS A 478 20.20 -0.70 -25.36
CA HIS A 478 20.20 0.74 -25.59
C HIS A 478 21.03 1.54 -24.58
N GLY A 479 21.68 0.88 -23.61
CA GLY A 479 22.46 1.54 -22.55
C GLY A 479 21.58 2.26 -21.53
N GLY A 480 20.39 1.75 -21.27
CA GLY A 480 19.42 2.33 -20.36
C GLY A 480 19.53 1.81 -18.93
N PHE A 481 18.81 2.49 -18.01
CA PHE A 481 18.75 2.15 -16.58
C PHE A 481 17.32 2.22 -16.08
N TYR A 482 16.96 1.31 -15.18
CA TYR A 482 15.81 1.46 -14.34
C TYR A 482 16.25 1.69 -12.89
N LEU A 483 15.86 2.83 -12.34
CA LEU A 483 16.13 3.23 -10.97
C LEU A 483 14.86 3.02 -10.14
N GLY A 484 14.99 2.36 -8.99
CA GLY A 484 13.92 2.22 -8.03
C GLY A 484 13.80 3.47 -7.16
N SER A 485 12.64 4.11 -7.18
CA SER A 485 12.28 5.13 -6.20
C SER A 485 11.65 4.46 -4.97
N VAL A 486 11.95 4.94 -3.77
CA VAL A 486 11.34 4.40 -2.55
C VAL A 486 9.83 4.59 -2.59
N GLY A 487 9.09 3.50 -2.47
CA GLY A 487 7.64 3.53 -2.36
C GLY A 487 7.20 3.68 -0.91
N GLY A 488 6.26 4.59 -0.66
CA GLY A 488 5.73 4.86 0.67
C GLY A 488 5.98 6.28 1.18
N PRO A 489 7.20 6.86 1.11
CA PRO A 489 7.49 8.14 1.75
C PRO A 489 7.10 9.36 0.88
N ALA A 490 5.86 9.42 0.40
CA ALA A 490 5.42 10.44 -0.55
C ALA A 490 5.35 11.85 0.04
N ALA A 491 5.01 12.01 1.31
CA ALA A 491 5.01 13.31 1.99
C ALA A 491 6.45 13.84 2.14
N ARG A 492 7.38 12.94 2.52
CA ARG A 492 8.80 13.28 2.66
C ARG A 492 9.43 13.67 1.32
N LEU A 493 9.16 12.90 0.25
CA LEU A 493 9.66 13.24 -1.09
C LEU A 493 9.16 14.62 -1.56
N ALA A 494 7.86 14.91 -1.31
CA ALA A 494 7.29 16.22 -1.67
C ALA A 494 7.91 17.37 -0.88
N GLN A 495 8.06 17.22 0.43
CA GLN A 495 8.55 18.30 1.29
C GLN A 495 10.06 18.52 1.16
N ASP A 496 10.84 17.43 1.22
CA ASP A 496 12.30 17.52 1.34
C ASP A 496 13.02 17.49 -0.01
N CYS A 497 12.49 16.77 -1.00
CA CYS A 497 13.22 16.53 -2.25
C CYS A 497 12.70 17.32 -3.44
N ILE A 498 11.40 17.54 -3.57
CA ILE A 498 10.82 18.23 -4.74
C ILE A 498 10.74 19.72 -4.48
N LYS A 499 11.49 20.51 -5.26
CA LYS A 499 11.61 21.96 -5.05
C LYS A 499 10.75 22.78 -6.00
N LYS A 500 10.46 22.26 -7.18
CA LYS A 500 9.62 22.91 -8.19
C LYS A 500 8.84 21.88 -8.98
N VAL A 501 7.61 22.21 -9.32
CA VAL A 501 6.73 21.40 -10.18
C VAL A 501 6.05 22.33 -11.16
N GLU A 502 6.12 22.03 -12.45
CA GLU A 502 5.42 22.79 -13.50
C GLU A 502 4.90 21.83 -14.58
N VAL A 503 3.74 22.13 -15.14
CA VAL A 503 3.19 21.39 -16.29
C VAL A 503 4.06 21.66 -17.50
N LEU A 504 4.47 20.61 -18.19
CA LEU A 504 5.30 20.68 -19.39
C LEU A 504 4.51 20.41 -20.67
N ASP A 505 3.59 19.42 -20.61
CA ASP A 505 2.79 19.00 -21.77
C ASP A 505 1.54 18.27 -21.34
N TYR A 506 0.51 18.15 -22.22
CA TYR A 506 -0.75 17.45 -21.99
C TYR A 506 -1.49 17.87 -20.72
N GLU A 507 -1.62 19.19 -20.49
CA GLU A 507 -2.29 19.75 -19.30
C GLU A 507 -3.71 19.23 -19.11
N GLU A 508 -4.41 18.92 -20.21
CA GLU A 508 -5.75 18.37 -20.22
C GLU A 508 -5.87 17.00 -19.55
N LEU A 509 -4.76 16.27 -19.39
CA LEU A 509 -4.73 14.99 -18.65
C LEU A 509 -4.72 15.17 -17.12
N GLY A 510 -4.69 16.40 -16.64
CA GLY A 510 -4.72 16.70 -15.21
C GLY A 510 -3.55 16.07 -14.45
N MET A 511 -3.82 15.19 -13.50
CA MET A 511 -2.77 14.51 -12.72
C MET A 511 -1.89 13.56 -13.55
N GLU A 512 -2.29 13.22 -14.77
CA GLU A 512 -1.51 12.42 -15.71
C GLU A 512 -0.86 13.25 -16.84
N ALA A 513 -0.90 14.57 -16.72
CA ALA A 513 -0.11 15.48 -17.56
C ALA A 513 1.39 15.13 -17.45
N ILE A 514 2.17 15.64 -18.39
CA ILE A 514 3.64 15.58 -18.29
C ILE A 514 4.11 16.78 -17.49
N TRP A 515 4.86 16.53 -16.42
CA TRP A 515 5.37 17.53 -15.52
C TRP A 515 6.90 17.62 -15.63
N ARG A 516 7.46 18.80 -15.42
CA ARG A 516 8.86 19.00 -15.12
C ARG A 516 9.01 19.26 -13.63
N ILE A 517 9.93 18.55 -12.99
CA ILE A 517 10.22 18.72 -11.58
C ILE A 517 11.72 18.96 -11.36
N GLU A 518 12.03 19.79 -10.36
CA GLU A 518 13.39 19.99 -9.86
C GLU A 518 13.53 19.30 -8.52
N VAL A 519 14.55 18.46 -8.39
CA VAL A 519 14.78 17.66 -7.18
C VAL A 519 16.15 17.92 -6.57
N VAL A 520 16.21 17.75 -5.24
CA VAL A 520 17.44 17.83 -4.45
C VAL A 520 17.47 16.62 -3.52
N ASP A 521 18.62 15.95 -3.46
CA ASP A 521 18.85 14.75 -2.63
C ASP A 521 17.71 13.71 -2.73
N PHE A 522 17.23 13.50 -3.95
CA PHE A 522 16.15 12.56 -4.22
C PHE A 522 16.69 11.11 -4.19
N PRO A 523 16.19 10.24 -3.28
CA PRO A 523 16.73 8.90 -3.12
C PRO A 523 16.27 7.98 -4.24
N ALA A 524 17.21 7.22 -4.79
CA ALA A 524 16.95 6.17 -5.76
C ALA A 524 17.95 5.02 -5.63
N PHE A 525 17.67 3.90 -6.29
CA PHE A 525 18.51 2.70 -6.30
C PHE A 525 18.63 2.15 -7.71
N ILE A 526 19.82 1.68 -8.13
CA ILE A 526 19.96 1.00 -9.40
C ILE A 526 19.28 -0.37 -9.29
N VAL A 527 18.23 -0.60 -10.07
CA VAL A 527 17.47 -1.87 -10.11
C VAL A 527 17.78 -2.68 -11.36
N VAL A 528 17.81 -2.03 -12.54
CA VAL A 528 18.24 -2.61 -13.80
C VAL A 528 19.33 -1.73 -14.38
N ASP A 529 20.44 -2.33 -14.80
CA ASP A 529 21.57 -1.62 -15.40
C ASP A 529 21.69 -1.85 -16.92
N ASP A 530 22.62 -1.11 -17.52
CA ASP A 530 22.97 -1.17 -18.96
C ASP A 530 23.68 -2.48 -19.39
N LYS A 531 24.02 -3.34 -18.44
CA LYS A 531 24.66 -4.64 -18.68
C LYS A 531 23.64 -5.79 -18.68
N GLY A 532 22.39 -5.49 -18.30
CA GLY A 532 21.31 -6.46 -18.20
C GLY A 532 21.26 -7.18 -16.85
N ASN A 533 21.86 -6.60 -15.80
CA ASN A 533 21.66 -7.05 -14.44
C ASN A 533 20.33 -6.50 -13.94
N ASP A 534 19.57 -7.34 -13.23
CA ASP A 534 18.27 -7.02 -12.68
C ASP A 534 18.18 -7.56 -11.25
N PHE A 535 18.04 -6.65 -10.29
CA PHE A 535 17.90 -7.00 -8.86
C PHE A 535 16.80 -8.03 -8.61
N PHE A 536 15.66 -7.88 -9.25
CA PHE A 536 14.54 -8.80 -9.06
C PHE A 536 14.76 -10.17 -9.70
N ALA A 537 15.44 -10.23 -10.84
CA ALA A 537 15.82 -11.50 -11.46
C ALA A 537 16.76 -12.31 -10.54
N GLU A 538 17.64 -11.66 -9.80
CA GLU A 538 18.49 -12.33 -8.81
C GLU A 538 17.67 -12.92 -7.65
N THR A 539 16.62 -12.23 -7.21
CA THR A 539 15.76 -12.67 -6.10
C THR A 539 14.71 -13.71 -6.52
N THR A 540 14.44 -13.87 -7.81
CA THR A 540 13.50 -14.87 -8.33
C THR A 540 14.13 -16.26 -8.50
N ARG A 541 15.45 -16.40 -8.35
CA ARG A 541 16.09 -17.72 -8.36
C ARG A 541 15.61 -18.55 -7.18
N PRO A 542 15.18 -19.81 -7.40
CA PRO A 542 14.81 -20.69 -6.29
C PRO A 542 15.98 -20.79 -5.32
N LEU A 543 15.69 -20.79 -4.01
CA LEU A 543 16.69 -21.15 -3.01
C LEU A 543 17.29 -22.48 -3.42
N THR A 544 18.62 -22.53 -3.60
CA THR A 544 19.33 -23.72 -4.07
C THR A 544 18.97 -24.93 -3.22
N ILE A 545 18.79 -26.07 -3.86
CA ILE A 545 18.28 -27.33 -3.28
C ILE A 545 19.03 -27.77 -1.99
N GLY A 546 20.20 -27.21 -1.68
CA GLY A 546 20.99 -27.49 -0.48
C GLY A 546 20.60 -26.76 0.81
N THR A 547 19.64 -25.84 0.76
CA THR A 547 19.21 -25.04 1.95
C THR A 547 17.77 -25.33 2.40
N ARG A 548 17.14 -26.37 1.88
CA ARG A 548 15.81 -26.79 2.34
C ARG A 548 15.98 -27.51 3.70
N PRO A 549 15.34 -27.06 4.77
CA PRO A 549 15.25 -27.90 5.97
C PRO A 549 14.48 -29.18 5.62
N ASN A 550 15.03 -30.31 6.01
CA ASN A 550 14.43 -31.62 5.87
C ASN A 550 13.07 -31.71 6.57
#